data_bae0595a2dc698020ef8eeed0e5f96bc
#
_entry.id   bae0595a2dc698020ef8eeed0e5f96bc
#
_cell.length_a   1.000
_cell.length_b   1.000
_cell.length_c   1.000
_cell.angle_alpha   90.00
_cell.angle_beta   90.00
_cell.angle_gamma   90.00
#
_symmetry.space_group_name_H-M   'P 1'
#
loop_
_entity.id
_entity.type
_entity.pdbx_description
1 polymer ?
#
loop_
_entity_poly.entity_id
_entity_poly.type
_entity_poly.pdbx_seq_one_letter_code
_entity_poly.pdbx_strand_id
1 'polypeptide(L)'
;MDPRLPETDLVIFDCDGVLVDSEALSCRCLAEAMVRAGIEISTEQVLELFLGRSTAALVDYCRGVGKPLPATFLPELALDVRETFRARLKPIAGIAAVLAELRLPYCVASSSDLERVKFSLELTGLAPSFGQRLYTAQMVKQ
;
A
#
# COMPACT_ATOMS: atom_id res chain seq x y z
N MET A 1 13.77 -27.53 14.21
CA MET A 1 13.84 -26.89 12.89
C MET A 1 13.95 -27.98 11.84
N ASP A 2 13.17 -27.94 10.79
CA ASP A 2 13.25 -28.95 9.71
C ASP A 2 14.59 -28.75 8.98
N PRO A 3 15.49 -29.74 8.97
CA PRO A 3 16.81 -29.59 8.31
C PRO A 3 16.75 -29.48 6.79
N ARG A 4 15.54 -29.54 6.22
CA ARG A 4 15.31 -29.39 4.77
C ARG A 4 14.96 -27.97 4.35
N LEU A 5 14.72 -27.07 5.32
CA LEU A 5 14.46 -25.66 5.02
C LEU A 5 15.80 -24.91 4.95
N PRO A 6 16.01 -24.08 3.93
CA PRO A 6 17.19 -23.23 3.89
C PRO A 6 17.21 -22.29 5.10
N GLU A 7 18.40 -22.00 5.62
CA GLU A 7 18.56 -21.00 6.66
C GLU A 7 18.10 -19.66 6.13
N THR A 8 17.30 -18.94 6.93
CA THR A 8 16.81 -17.61 6.60
C THR A 8 17.70 -16.57 7.27
N ASP A 9 18.32 -15.73 6.47
CA ASP A 9 19.24 -14.69 6.94
C ASP A 9 18.56 -13.32 7.09
N LEU A 10 17.46 -13.09 6.37
CA LEU A 10 16.78 -11.81 6.28
C LEU A 10 15.28 -11.99 6.03
N VAL A 11 14.46 -11.18 6.69
CA VAL A 11 13.03 -11.07 6.39
C VAL A 11 12.76 -9.73 5.71
N ILE A 12 12.13 -9.76 4.54
CA ILE A 12 11.73 -8.57 3.79
C ILE A 12 10.20 -8.49 3.84
N PHE A 13 9.68 -7.44 4.46
CA PHE A 13 8.25 -7.17 4.54
C PHE A 13 7.80 -6.25 3.41
N ASP A 14 6.71 -6.57 2.76
CA ASP A 14 5.93 -5.55 2.05
C ASP A 14 5.23 -4.64 3.08
N CYS A 15 4.78 -3.47 2.67
CA CYS A 15 4.09 -2.52 3.54
C CYS A 15 2.58 -2.68 3.46
N ASP A 16 2.00 -2.34 2.31
CA ASP A 16 0.55 -2.32 2.10
C ASP A 16 -0.02 -3.75 2.12
N GLY A 17 -1.03 -3.97 2.96
CA GLY A 17 -1.67 -5.28 3.11
C GLY A 17 -0.89 -6.31 3.91
N VAL A 18 0.34 -6.01 4.33
CA VAL A 18 1.22 -6.90 5.11
C VAL A 18 1.54 -6.32 6.49
N LEU A 19 2.06 -5.11 6.55
CA LEU A 19 2.34 -4.39 7.80
C LEU A 19 1.14 -3.55 8.23
N VAL A 20 0.49 -2.89 7.29
CA VAL A 20 -0.64 -1.98 7.51
C VAL A 20 -1.87 -2.44 6.71
N ASP A 21 -3.06 -2.29 7.31
CA ASP A 21 -4.33 -2.70 6.71
C ASP A 21 -4.88 -1.58 5.82
N SER A 22 -4.20 -1.35 4.70
CA SER A 22 -4.40 -0.22 3.80
C SER A 22 -5.22 -0.54 2.55
N GLU A 23 -5.30 -1.80 2.13
CA GLU A 23 -5.85 -2.17 0.81
C GLU A 23 -7.32 -1.81 0.67
N ALA A 24 -8.17 -2.23 1.62
CA ALA A 24 -9.60 -1.93 1.59
C ALA A 24 -9.88 -0.41 1.66
N LEU A 25 -9.09 0.33 2.46
CA LEU A 25 -9.21 1.79 2.58
C LEU A 25 -8.86 2.48 1.26
N SER A 26 -7.75 2.11 0.65
CA SER A 26 -7.30 2.68 -0.63
C SER A 26 -8.27 2.37 -1.76
N CYS A 27 -8.77 1.13 -1.85
CA CYS A 27 -9.73 0.73 -2.87
C CYS A 27 -11.07 1.45 -2.73
N ARG A 28 -11.50 1.69 -1.49
CA ARG A 28 -12.72 2.49 -1.25
C ARG A 28 -12.53 3.94 -1.69
N CYS A 29 -11.43 4.58 -1.35
CA CYS A 29 -11.13 5.93 -1.82
C CYS A 29 -11.11 6.00 -3.36
N LEU A 30 -10.50 5.01 -4.00
CA LEU A 30 -10.47 4.93 -5.46
C LEU A 30 -11.87 4.78 -6.05
N ALA A 31 -12.71 3.89 -5.52
CA ALA A 31 -14.09 3.71 -5.97
C ALA A 31 -14.90 5.02 -5.86
N GLU A 32 -14.82 5.69 -4.70
CA GLU A 32 -15.48 6.98 -4.47
C GLU A 32 -14.97 8.06 -5.44
N ALA A 33 -13.68 8.12 -5.70
CA ALA A 33 -13.09 9.06 -6.66
C ALA A 33 -13.54 8.78 -8.11
N MET A 34 -13.60 7.51 -8.50
CA MET A 34 -14.09 7.10 -9.83
C MET A 34 -15.56 7.45 -10.01
N VAL A 35 -16.40 7.23 -9.00
CA VAL A 35 -17.82 7.63 -9.04
C VAL A 35 -17.95 9.16 -9.20
N ARG A 36 -17.15 9.94 -8.48
CA ARG A 36 -17.12 11.40 -8.67
C ARG A 36 -16.70 11.81 -10.09
N ALA A 37 -15.84 11.02 -10.73
CA ALA A 37 -15.44 11.22 -12.13
C ALA A 37 -16.45 10.67 -13.15
N GLY A 38 -17.61 10.19 -12.71
CA GLY A 38 -18.68 9.68 -13.56
C GLY A 38 -18.49 8.24 -14.05
N ILE A 39 -17.68 7.47 -13.35
CA ILE A 39 -17.47 6.03 -13.59
C ILE A 39 -18.18 5.25 -12.49
N GLU A 40 -19.26 4.56 -12.83
CA GLU A 40 -19.95 3.70 -11.88
C GLU A 40 -19.14 2.43 -11.62
N ILE A 41 -18.66 2.28 -10.40
CA ILE A 41 -17.87 1.14 -9.97
C ILE A 41 -18.04 0.94 -8.45
N SER A 42 -18.09 -0.30 -8.01
CA SER A 42 -18.12 -0.64 -6.59
C SER A 42 -16.71 -0.83 -6.03
N THR A 43 -16.58 -0.81 -4.69
CA THR A 43 -15.30 -1.10 -4.03
C THR A 43 -14.82 -2.52 -4.34
N GLU A 44 -15.73 -3.49 -4.42
CA GLU A 44 -15.43 -4.89 -4.77
C GLU A 44 -14.86 -4.99 -6.18
N GLN A 45 -15.44 -4.28 -7.13
CA GLN A 45 -14.92 -4.22 -8.51
C GLN A 45 -13.54 -3.55 -8.58
N VAL A 46 -13.31 -2.50 -7.77
CA VAL A 46 -11.99 -1.87 -7.68
C VAL A 46 -10.96 -2.85 -7.12
N LEU A 47 -11.30 -3.61 -6.09
CA LEU A 47 -10.42 -4.66 -5.54
C LEU A 47 -10.06 -5.70 -6.61
N GLU A 48 -11.03 -6.19 -7.36
CA GLU A 48 -10.79 -7.18 -8.41
C GLU A 48 -9.94 -6.63 -9.57
N LEU A 49 -10.19 -5.40 -10.00
CA LEU A 49 -9.58 -4.82 -11.19
C LEU A 49 -8.22 -4.18 -10.93
N PHE A 50 -8.03 -3.57 -9.77
CA PHE A 50 -6.89 -2.67 -9.53
C PHE A 50 -5.98 -3.04 -8.36
N LEU A 51 -6.38 -3.97 -7.48
CA LEU A 51 -5.50 -4.38 -6.39
C LEU A 51 -4.17 -4.91 -6.92
N GLY A 52 -3.08 -4.33 -6.45
CA GLY A 52 -1.72 -4.70 -6.89
C GLY A 52 -1.36 -4.25 -8.32
N ARG A 53 -2.20 -3.46 -8.97
CA ARG A 53 -1.93 -2.95 -10.31
C ARG A 53 -1.38 -1.53 -10.29
N SER A 54 -0.73 -1.16 -11.39
CA SER A 54 -0.13 0.17 -11.56
C SER A 54 -1.18 1.25 -11.84
N THR A 55 -0.82 2.51 -11.56
CA THR A 55 -1.61 3.68 -11.95
C THR A 55 -1.88 3.72 -13.46
N ALA A 56 -0.95 3.23 -14.28
CA ALA A 56 -1.13 3.15 -15.73
C ALA A 56 -2.33 2.25 -16.09
N ALA A 57 -2.50 1.12 -15.42
CA ALA A 57 -3.64 0.23 -15.65
C ALA A 57 -4.98 0.90 -15.33
N LEU A 58 -5.04 1.73 -14.27
CA LEU A 58 -6.22 2.54 -13.95
C LEU A 58 -6.52 3.56 -15.06
N VAL A 59 -5.51 4.29 -15.51
CA VAL A 59 -5.66 5.31 -16.56
C VAL A 59 -6.14 4.66 -17.86
N ASP A 60 -5.58 3.52 -18.24
CA ASP A 60 -5.97 2.79 -19.45
C ASP A 60 -7.40 2.25 -19.37
N TYR A 61 -7.80 1.74 -18.22
CA TYR A 61 -9.18 1.31 -17.98
C TYR A 61 -10.16 2.47 -18.16
N CYS A 62 -9.91 3.60 -17.51
CA CYS A 62 -10.80 4.77 -17.59
C CYS A 62 -10.89 5.33 -19.02
N ARG A 63 -9.78 5.33 -19.74
CA ARG A 63 -9.77 5.69 -21.17
C ARG A 63 -10.58 4.69 -22.01
N GLY A 64 -10.45 3.40 -21.73
CA GLY A 64 -11.17 2.33 -22.44
C GLY A 64 -12.70 2.41 -22.26
N VAL A 65 -13.19 2.85 -21.11
CA VAL A 65 -14.63 3.09 -20.87
C VAL A 65 -15.12 4.47 -21.31
N GLY A 66 -14.29 5.23 -22.01
CA GLY A 66 -14.64 6.55 -22.54
C GLY A 66 -14.69 7.67 -21.49
N LYS A 67 -14.05 7.47 -20.34
CA LYS A 67 -14.00 8.43 -19.22
C LYS A 67 -12.54 8.70 -18.83
N PRO A 68 -11.77 9.40 -19.67
CA PRO A 68 -10.40 9.74 -19.34
C PRO A 68 -10.35 10.57 -18.05
N LEU A 69 -9.39 10.23 -17.18
CA LEU A 69 -9.25 10.91 -15.89
C LEU A 69 -8.69 12.33 -16.08
N PRO A 70 -9.24 13.33 -15.36
CA PRO A 70 -8.67 14.67 -15.35
C PRO A 70 -7.29 14.68 -14.66
N ALA A 71 -6.47 15.68 -14.99
CA ALA A 71 -5.13 15.82 -14.42
C ALA A 71 -5.13 15.96 -12.89
N THR A 72 -6.21 16.45 -12.31
CA THR A 72 -6.37 16.60 -10.85
C THR A 72 -6.73 15.32 -10.13
N PHE A 73 -7.17 14.27 -10.85
CA PHE A 73 -7.70 13.05 -10.25
C PHE A 73 -6.71 12.36 -9.29
N LEU A 74 -5.50 12.09 -9.75
CA LEU A 74 -4.50 11.39 -8.95
C LEU A 74 -4.02 12.21 -7.73
N PRO A 75 -3.74 13.53 -7.87
CA PRO A 75 -3.46 14.37 -6.71
C PRO A 75 -4.59 14.40 -5.68
N GLU A 76 -5.84 14.53 -6.10
CA GLU A 76 -6.99 14.53 -5.22
C GLU A 76 -7.18 13.18 -4.53
N LEU A 77 -7.06 12.08 -5.27
CA LEU A 77 -7.10 10.73 -4.71
C LEU A 77 -6.01 10.53 -3.64
N ALA A 78 -4.80 11.01 -3.88
CA ALA A 78 -3.71 10.91 -2.91
C ALA A 78 -4.04 11.65 -1.60
N LEU A 79 -4.70 12.80 -1.67
CA LEU A 79 -5.18 13.53 -0.50
C LEU A 79 -6.27 12.75 0.25
N ASP A 80 -7.26 12.22 -0.47
CA ASP A 80 -8.35 11.42 0.11
C ASP A 80 -7.81 10.18 0.85
N VAL A 81 -6.86 9.48 0.23
CA VAL A 81 -6.19 8.31 0.85
C VAL A 81 -5.44 8.73 2.10
N ARG A 82 -4.69 9.83 2.05
CA ARG A 82 -3.93 10.34 3.19
C ARG A 82 -4.83 10.70 4.38
N GLU A 83 -5.95 11.36 4.12
CA GLU A 83 -6.94 11.70 5.14
C GLU A 83 -7.63 10.46 5.73
N THR A 84 -8.00 9.52 4.88
CA THR A 84 -8.60 8.25 5.28
C THR A 84 -7.63 7.43 6.14
N PHE A 85 -6.35 7.42 5.80
CA PHE A 85 -5.32 6.75 6.60
C PHE A 85 -5.17 7.37 7.97
N ARG A 86 -5.13 8.71 8.08
CA ARG A 86 -5.09 9.39 9.38
C ARG A 86 -6.23 8.97 10.30
N ALA A 87 -7.41 8.80 9.73
CA ALA A 87 -8.61 8.48 10.50
C ALA A 87 -8.75 6.99 10.82
N ARG A 88 -8.25 6.09 9.96
CA ARG A 88 -8.65 4.67 9.98
C ARG A 88 -7.53 3.65 9.83
N LEU A 89 -6.33 4.04 9.42
CA LEU A 89 -5.26 3.07 9.18
C LEU A 89 -4.85 2.38 10.48
N LYS A 90 -4.79 1.06 10.43
CA LYS A 90 -4.34 0.21 11.54
C LYS A 90 -3.22 -0.71 11.08
N PRO A 91 -2.36 -1.15 11.99
CA PRO A 91 -1.45 -2.24 11.68
C PRO A 91 -2.24 -3.52 11.42
N ILE A 92 -1.68 -4.41 10.61
CA ILE A 92 -2.21 -5.76 10.46
C ILE A 92 -2.21 -6.46 11.83
N ALA A 93 -3.30 -7.15 12.16
CA ALA A 93 -3.44 -7.84 13.44
C ALA A 93 -2.28 -8.82 13.67
N GLY A 94 -1.64 -8.72 14.85
CA GLY A 94 -0.52 -9.57 15.23
C GLY A 94 0.85 -9.14 14.73
N ILE A 95 0.96 -8.18 13.79
CA ILE A 95 2.26 -7.81 13.21
C ILE A 95 3.21 -7.22 14.25
N ALA A 96 2.71 -6.43 15.18
CA ALA A 96 3.53 -5.85 16.24
C ALA A 96 4.18 -6.94 17.13
N ALA A 97 3.45 -8.00 17.45
CA ALA A 97 3.96 -9.13 18.20
C ALA A 97 5.03 -9.90 17.39
N VAL A 98 4.79 -10.13 16.11
CA VAL A 98 5.78 -10.75 15.21
C VAL A 98 7.07 -9.95 15.20
N LEU A 99 7.00 -8.64 15.02
CA LEU A 99 8.19 -7.76 14.99
C LEU A 99 8.94 -7.73 16.33
N ALA A 100 8.21 -7.82 17.45
CA ALA A 100 8.81 -7.86 18.78
C ALA A 100 9.59 -9.18 19.06
N GLU A 101 9.13 -10.29 18.48
CA GLU A 101 9.73 -11.61 18.68
C GLU A 101 10.77 -11.98 17.61
N LEU A 102 10.74 -11.30 16.46
CA LEU A 102 11.62 -11.59 15.33
C LEU A 102 13.08 -11.25 15.66
N ARG A 103 13.94 -12.25 15.62
CA ARG A 103 15.38 -12.12 15.92
C ARG A 103 16.25 -11.99 14.68
N LEU A 104 15.70 -12.25 13.51
CA LEU A 104 16.39 -12.09 12.24
C LEU A 104 16.43 -10.62 11.84
N PRO A 105 17.45 -10.19 11.08
CA PRO A 105 17.42 -8.90 10.41
C PRO A 105 16.18 -8.77 9.53
N TYR A 106 15.57 -7.60 9.51
CA TYR A 106 14.41 -7.36 8.65
C TYR A 106 14.35 -5.92 8.14
N CYS A 107 13.67 -5.74 7.04
CA CYS A 107 13.45 -4.45 6.40
C CYS A 107 12.08 -4.40 5.72
N VAL A 108 11.72 -3.22 5.25
CA VAL A 108 10.57 -3.02 4.34
C VAL A 108 11.07 -2.87 2.92
N ALA A 109 10.41 -3.54 1.98
CA ALA A 109 10.52 -3.26 0.56
C ALA A 109 9.12 -3.08 -0.03
N SER A 110 8.82 -1.92 -0.59
CA SER A 110 7.50 -1.54 -1.09
C SER A 110 7.57 -0.93 -2.49
N SER A 111 6.54 -1.16 -3.30
CA SER A 111 6.32 -0.44 -4.56
C SER A 111 5.75 0.97 -4.37
N SER A 112 5.22 1.29 -3.20
CA SER A 112 4.77 2.63 -2.83
C SER A 112 5.96 3.59 -2.69
N ASP A 113 5.71 4.90 -2.79
CA ASP A 113 6.75 5.90 -2.53
C ASP A 113 7.15 5.93 -1.05
N LEU A 114 8.36 6.43 -0.80
CA LEU A 114 8.96 6.43 0.53
C LEU A 114 8.14 7.26 1.54
N GLU A 115 7.58 8.38 1.12
CA GLU A 115 6.78 9.25 1.99
C GLU A 115 5.51 8.54 2.45
N ARG A 116 4.85 7.79 1.56
CA ARG A 116 3.68 6.98 1.90
C ARG A 116 4.04 5.87 2.89
N VAL A 117 5.14 5.16 2.66
CA VAL A 117 5.61 4.10 3.58
C VAL A 117 5.90 4.67 4.96
N LYS A 118 6.67 5.75 5.06
CA LYS A 118 6.96 6.43 6.33
C LYS A 118 5.68 6.86 7.04
N PHE A 119 4.79 7.54 6.35
CA PHE A 119 3.53 8.00 6.88
C PHE A 119 2.67 6.87 7.45
N SER A 120 2.55 5.76 6.71
CA SER A 120 1.79 4.58 7.13
C SER A 120 2.38 3.93 8.38
N LEU A 121 3.70 3.79 8.45
CA LEU A 121 4.38 3.22 9.61
C LEU A 121 4.32 4.13 10.84
N GLU A 122 4.39 5.43 10.67
CA GLU A 122 4.21 6.41 11.75
C GLU A 122 2.80 6.36 12.33
N LEU A 123 1.77 6.38 11.47
CA LEU A 123 0.37 6.30 11.90
C LEU A 123 0.04 5.03 12.69
N THR A 124 0.69 3.93 12.36
CA THR A 124 0.43 2.61 12.95
C THR A 124 1.36 2.27 14.12
N GLY A 125 2.31 3.15 14.45
CA GLY A 125 3.28 2.94 15.52
C GLY A 125 4.38 1.93 15.18
N LEU A 126 4.52 1.51 13.92
CA LEU A 126 5.52 0.53 13.48
C LEU A 126 6.86 1.16 13.07
N ALA A 127 6.91 2.48 12.88
CA ALA A 127 8.11 3.17 12.43
C ALA A 127 9.37 2.89 13.27
N PRO A 128 9.32 2.85 14.63
CA PRO A 128 10.50 2.56 15.44
C PRO A 128 11.09 1.17 15.18
N SER A 129 10.29 0.18 14.79
CA SER A 129 10.75 -1.18 14.51
C SER A 129 11.66 -1.26 13.28
N PHE A 130 11.47 -0.38 12.31
CA PHE A 130 12.21 -0.40 11.04
C PHE A 130 13.31 0.66 10.96
N GLY A 131 13.12 1.82 11.61
CA GLY A 131 14.07 2.94 11.51
C GLY A 131 14.26 3.37 10.05
N GLN A 132 15.51 3.33 9.58
CA GLN A 132 15.85 3.68 8.19
C GLN A 132 15.87 2.49 7.21
N ARG A 133 15.50 1.30 7.67
CA ARG A 133 15.49 0.09 6.84
C ARG A 133 14.23 0.02 5.96
N LEU A 134 14.00 1.06 5.20
CA LEU A 134 12.87 1.25 4.28
C LEU A 134 13.40 1.38 2.86
N TYR A 135 12.95 0.50 1.99
CA TYR A 135 13.36 0.46 0.58
C TYR A 135 12.14 0.54 -0.32
N THR A 136 12.25 1.30 -1.39
CA THR A 136 11.17 1.45 -2.37
C THR A 136 11.69 1.21 -3.79
N ALA A 137 10.76 0.93 -4.72
CA ALA A 137 11.11 0.73 -6.12
C ALA A 137 11.86 1.91 -6.75
N GLN A 138 11.67 3.13 -6.23
CA GLN A 138 12.36 4.34 -6.70
C GLN A 138 13.85 4.36 -6.36
N MET A 139 14.29 3.54 -5.39
CA MET A 139 15.69 3.47 -4.94
C MET A 139 16.55 2.51 -5.78
N VAL A 140 15.92 1.68 -6.60
CA VAL A 140 16.63 0.76 -7.49
C VAL A 140 16.74 1.37 -8.88
N LYS A 141 17.93 1.29 -9.47
CA LYS A 141 18.13 1.68 -10.87
C LYS A 141 17.47 0.62 -11.75
N GLN A 142 16.62 1.07 -12.63
CA GLN A 142 16.10 0.23 -13.72
C GLN A 142 17.19 0.00 -14.76
#